data_bfdca7b2f8c4576a9133e7a546741223
#
_entry.id   bfdca7b2f8c4576a9133e7a546741223
#
_cell.length_a   1.000
_cell.length_b   1.000
_cell.length_c   1.000
_cell.angle_alpha   90.00
_cell.angle_beta   90.00
_cell.angle_gamma   90.00
#
_symmetry.space_group_name_H-M   'P 1'
#
loop_
_entity.id
_entity.type
_entity.pdbx_description
1 polymer ?
#
loop_
_entity_poly.entity_id
_entity_poly.type
_entity_poly.pdbx_seq_one_letter_code
_entity_poly.pdbx_strand_id
1 'polypeptide(L)'
;MKYLKHILSILAFFTIDQFILEYIAVYVTTVFNGSITFMVLCLLLLQTFLISFIVLWMKKEIPLNLKFPKWKWFYLYFFLLVILLSILEAWVKNIFHNFIVLAPSVSNVKLPSSVYLKGAGISSILFFIYAIGTGPIKEEVIFRAYVMNAFFKNNKYHLDVLLSGLLFGVAHLVFRYRDPISFVIYFVYGLFFAGIYKKYKDIRLVILLHSFCNFYVYVKPIWIFIYNYIFWNFLV
;
A
#
# COMPACT_ATOMS: atom_id res chain seq x y z
N MET A 1 18.89 6.69 22.71
CA MET A 1 18.74 7.74 21.69
C MET A 1 18.58 7.21 20.24
N LYS A 2 19.34 6.20 19.78
CA LYS A 2 19.27 5.69 18.38
C LYS A 2 17.85 5.21 17.99
N TYR A 3 17.22 4.37 18.78
CA TYR A 3 15.87 3.85 18.48
C TYR A 3 14.78 4.93 18.52
N LEU A 4 14.91 5.93 19.39
CA LEU A 4 13.98 7.05 19.45
C LEU A 4 13.94 7.82 18.12
N LYS A 5 15.13 8.09 17.52
CA LYS A 5 15.23 8.70 16.19
C LYS A 5 14.46 7.88 15.13
N HIS A 6 14.64 6.57 15.12
CA HIS A 6 13.94 5.70 14.17
C HIS A 6 12.42 5.67 14.38
N ILE A 7 11.96 5.62 15.63
CA ILE A 7 10.55 5.70 15.97
C ILE A 7 9.94 7.02 15.48
N LEU A 8 10.58 8.15 15.82
CA LEU A 8 10.13 9.47 15.39
C LEU A 8 10.09 9.60 13.85
N SER A 9 11.07 9.01 13.16
CA SER A 9 11.07 9.02 11.70
C SER A 9 9.92 8.23 11.09
N ILE A 10 9.59 7.06 11.64
CA ILE A 10 8.45 6.26 11.19
C ILE A 10 7.15 7.05 11.41
N LEU A 11 6.97 7.60 12.61
CA LEU A 11 5.79 8.42 12.91
C LEU A 11 5.69 9.62 11.97
N ALA A 12 6.80 10.31 11.71
CA ALA A 12 6.83 11.44 10.77
C ALA A 12 6.46 11.00 9.35
N PHE A 13 7.01 9.89 8.85
CA PHE A 13 6.67 9.38 7.52
C PHE A 13 5.19 9.05 7.39
N PHE A 14 4.60 8.38 8.39
CA PHE A 14 3.17 8.09 8.41
C PHE A 14 2.31 9.34 8.51
N THR A 15 2.68 10.29 9.38
CA THR A 15 1.94 11.54 9.52
C THR A 15 1.97 12.34 8.22
N ILE A 16 3.13 12.44 7.58
CA ILE A 16 3.26 13.14 6.30
C ILE A 16 2.41 12.46 5.24
N ASP A 17 2.52 11.15 5.10
CA ASP A 17 1.83 10.38 4.06
C ASP A 17 0.29 10.41 4.23
N GLN A 18 -0.21 10.15 5.43
CA GLN A 18 -1.64 9.94 5.66
C GLN A 18 -2.44 11.23 5.87
N PHE A 19 -1.79 12.30 6.29
CA PHE A 19 -2.47 13.55 6.62
C PHE A 19 -1.98 14.73 5.79
N ILE A 20 -0.66 14.92 5.70
CA ILE A 20 -0.11 16.13 5.10
C ILE A 20 -0.23 16.09 3.58
N LEU A 21 0.16 14.98 2.93
CA LEU A 21 0.13 14.89 1.47
C LEU A 21 -1.29 14.93 0.91
N GLU A 22 -2.23 14.26 1.59
CA GLU A 22 -3.62 14.28 1.19
C GLU A 22 -4.22 15.69 1.35
N TYR A 23 -3.96 16.34 2.49
CA TYR A 23 -4.39 17.71 2.71
C TYR A 23 -3.84 18.68 1.65
N ILE A 24 -2.54 18.57 1.32
CA ILE A 24 -1.92 19.39 0.28
C ILE A 24 -2.57 19.12 -1.07
N ALA A 25 -2.79 17.86 -1.45
CA ALA A 25 -3.42 17.52 -2.73
C ALA A 25 -4.83 18.10 -2.84
N VAL A 26 -5.64 18.01 -1.78
CA VAL A 26 -6.99 18.60 -1.72
C VAL A 26 -6.91 20.11 -1.80
N TYR A 27 -6.05 20.75 -1.01
CA TYR A 27 -5.90 22.21 -0.99
C TYR A 27 -5.49 22.75 -2.36
N VAL A 28 -4.45 22.19 -2.97
CA VAL A 28 -4.00 22.60 -4.30
C VAL A 28 -5.12 22.43 -5.35
N THR A 29 -5.85 21.31 -5.30
CA THR A 29 -6.97 21.06 -6.20
C THR A 29 -8.06 22.11 -6.04
N THR A 30 -8.37 22.50 -4.82
CA THR A 30 -9.37 23.53 -4.52
C THR A 30 -8.93 24.91 -5.05
N VAL A 31 -7.67 25.30 -4.79
CA VAL A 31 -7.13 26.59 -5.24
C VAL A 31 -7.15 26.73 -6.76
N PHE A 32 -6.85 25.65 -7.47
CA PHE A 32 -6.81 25.66 -8.94
C PHE A 32 -8.13 25.24 -9.61
N ASN A 33 -9.22 25.12 -8.86
CA ASN A 33 -10.49 24.59 -9.35
C ASN A 33 -10.33 23.28 -10.16
N GLY A 34 -9.40 22.43 -9.70
CA GLY A 34 -9.01 21.21 -10.39
C GLY A 34 -10.06 20.10 -10.26
N SER A 35 -9.93 19.12 -11.13
CA SER A 35 -10.75 17.91 -11.11
C SER A 35 -10.21 16.88 -10.12
N ILE A 36 -10.98 15.81 -9.84
CA ILE A 36 -10.50 14.63 -9.09
C ILE A 36 -9.25 14.03 -9.75
N THR A 37 -9.19 13.99 -11.07
CA THR A 37 -8.01 13.54 -11.83
C THR A 37 -6.78 14.37 -11.47
N PHE A 38 -6.93 15.69 -11.37
CA PHE A 38 -5.84 16.58 -10.96
C PHE A 38 -5.41 16.30 -9.51
N MET A 39 -6.34 16.10 -8.59
CA MET A 39 -6.07 15.74 -7.20
C MET A 39 -5.25 14.45 -7.10
N VAL A 40 -5.66 13.40 -7.82
CA VAL A 40 -4.95 12.09 -7.79
C VAL A 40 -3.57 12.22 -8.41
N LEU A 41 -3.39 13.00 -9.47
CA LEU A 41 -2.08 13.30 -10.05
C LEU A 41 -1.17 14.03 -9.04
N CYS A 42 -1.68 15.06 -8.38
CA CYS A 42 -0.94 15.75 -7.33
C CYS A 42 -0.51 14.79 -6.22
N LEU A 43 -1.42 13.93 -5.78
CA LEU A 43 -1.12 12.95 -4.73
C LEU A 43 -0.04 11.94 -5.19
N LEU A 44 -0.11 11.43 -6.42
CA LEU A 44 0.90 10.53 -6.98
C LEU A 44 2.29 11.19 -7.04
N LEU A 45 2.35 12.45 -7.47
CA LEU A 45 3.61 13.21 -7.53
C LEU A 45 4.19 13.42 -6.13
N LEU A 46 3.37 13.86 -5.18
CA LEU A 46 3.77 14.09 -3.79
C LEU A 46 4.27 12.80 -3.13
N GLN A 47 3.60 11.68 -3.37
CA GLN A 47 4.02 10.39 -2.82
C GLN A 47 5.31 9.87 -3.47
N THR A 48 5.47 10.05 -4.78
CA THR A 48 6.73 9.70 -5.46
C THR A 48 7.89 10.51 -4.90
N PHE A 49 7.68 11.79 -4.63
CA PHE A 49 8.66 12.65 -3.96
C PHE A 49 8.97 12.15 -2.53
N LEU A 50 7.96 11.83 -1.75
CA LEU A 50 8.13 11.30 -0.38
C LEU A 50 8.91 9.98 -0.40
N ILE A 51 8.60 9.05 -1.29
CA ILE A 51 9.33 7.78 -1.43
C ILE A 51 10.80 8.06 -1.76
N SER A 52 11.06 8.95 -2.71
CA SER A 52 12.42 9.31 -3.10
C SER A 52 13.19 9.91 -1.91
N PHE A 53 12.56 10.81 -1.16
CA PHE A 53 13.12 11.40 0.05
C PHE A 53 13.43 10.32 1.10
N ILE A 54 12.50 9.43 1.40
CA ILE A 54 12.69 8.31 2.35
C ILE A 54 13.88 7.45 1.93
N VAL A 55 13.96 7.06 0.65
CA VAL A 55 15.06 6.22 0.14
C VAL A 55 16.41 6.93 0.25
N LEU A 56 16.47 8.20 -0.11
CA LEU A 56 17.72 9.00 0.00
C LEU A 56 18.15 9.17 1.46
N TRP A 57 17.19 9.43 2.35
CA TRP A 57 17.46 9.56 3.78
C TRP A 57 17.91 8.22 4.36
N MET A 58 17.25 7.12 4.01
CA MET A 58 17.61 5.77 4.46
C MET A 58 19.02 5.36 4.05
N LYS A 59 19.45 5.69 2.83
CA LYS A 59 20.83 5.41 2.37
C LYS A 59 21.91 6.03 3.27
N LYS A 60 21.61 7.15 3.93
CA LYS A 60 22.52 7.81 4.86
C LYS A 60 22.54 7.16 6.26
N GLU A 61 21.40 6.66 6.69
CA GLU A 61 21.19 6.19 8.06
C GLU A 61 21.37 4.67 8.23
N ILE A 62 21.09 3.91 7.17
CA ILE A 62 21.08 2.45 7.22
C ILE A 62 21.80 1.91 5.99
N PRO A 63 22.72 0.97 6.13
CA PRO A 63 23.39 0.32 5.01
C PRO A 63 22.34 -0.52 4.23
N LEU A 64 21.68 0.11 3.28
CA LEU A 64 20.75 -0.57 2.37
C LEU A 64 21.54 -1.36 1.34
N ASN A 65 21.43 -2.66 1.38
CA ASN A 65 21.89 -3.50 0.30
C ASN A 65 20.83 -3.52 -0.81
N LEU A 66 20.92 -2.59 -1.74
CA LEU A 66 20.06 -2.51 -2.93
C LEU A 66 20.57 -3.41 -4.07
N LYS A 67 21.46 -4.36 -3.81
CA LYS A 67 21.82 -5.36 -4.81
C LYS A 67 20.57 -6.17 -5.15
N PHE A 68 20.27 -6.16 -6.44
CA PHE A 68 19.15 -6.91 -6.95
C PHE A 68 19.61 -8.32 -7.31
N PRO A 69 19.25 -9.36 -6.53
CA PRO A 69 19.60 -10.73 -6.89
C PRO A 69 18.98 -11.12 -8.23
N LYS A 70 19.58 -12.10 -8.91
CA LYS A 70 19.00 -12.64 -10.14
C LYS A 70 17.64 -13.23 -9.87
N TRP A 71 16.69 -13.00 -10.77
CA TRP A 71 15.36 -13.60 -10.71
C TRP A 71 15.47 -15.13 -10.74
N LYS A 72 14.67 -15.80 -9.91
CA LYS A 72 14.63 -17.25 -9.82
C LYS A 72 13.21 -17.74 -10.07
N TRP A 73 13.06 -18.77 -10.89
CA TRP A 73 11.76 -19.32 -11.24
C TRP A 73 10.91 -19.74 -10.03
N PHE A 74 11.53 -20.23 -8.96
CA PHE A 74 10.77 -20.60 -7.78
C PHE A 74 10.07 -19.40 -7.09
N TYR A 75 10.40 -18.17 -7.43
CA TYR A 75 9.63 -16.99 -6.96
C TYR A 75 8.18 -17.03 -7.42
N LEU A 76 7.86 -17.72 -8.52
CA LEU A 76 6.48 -17.93 -8.96
C LEU A 76 5.62 -18.62 -7.91
N TYR A 77 6.21 -19.49 -7.08
CA TYR A 77 5.49 -20.12 -5.98
C TYR A 77 4.91 -19.11 -5.00
N PHE A 78 5.60 -17.99 -4.74
CA PHE A 78 5.08 -16.95 -3.85
C PHE A 78 3.85 -16.24 -4.40
N PHE A 79 3.73 -16.10 -5.72
CA PHE A 79 2.51 -15.55 -6.33
C PHE A 79 1.29 -16.46 -6.09
N LEU A 80 1.49 -17.77 -6.16
CA LEU A 80 0.43 -18.72 -5.79
C LEU A 80 0.03 -18.59 -4.32
N LEU A 81 1.01 -18.40 -3.42
CA LEU A 81 0.73 -18.16 -2.01
C LEU A 81 -0.04 -16.84 -1.79
N VAL A 82 0.26 -15.79 -2.53
CA VAL A 82 -0.51 -14.53 -2.47
C VAL A 82 -1.96 -14.76 -2.90
N ILE A 83 -2.19 -15.51 -3.97
CA ILE A 83 -3.56 -15.85 -4.40
C ILE A 83 -4.30 -16.60 -3.30
N LEU A 84 -3.67 -17.61 -2.69
CA LEU A 84 -4.26 -18.38 -1.59
C LEU A 84 -4.59 -17.50 -0.38
N LEU A 85 -3.68 -16.60 -0.01
CA LEU A 85 -3.92 -15.63 1.07
C LEU A 85 -5.08 -14.68 0.74
N SER A 86 -5.18 -14.22 -0.51
CA SER A 86 -6.27 -13.34 -0.94
C SER A 86 -7.62 -14.06 -0.97
N ILE A 87 -7.65 -15.33 -1.33
CA ILE A 87 -8.86 -16.17 -1.24
C ILE A 87 -9.25 -16.36 0.23
N LEU A 88 -8.30 -16.68 1.09
CA LEU A 88 -8.54 -16.83 2.53
C LEU A 88 -9.05 -15.53 3.16
N GLU A 89 -8.44 -14.39 2.79
CA GLU A 89 -8.92 -13.07 3.22
C GLU A 89 -10.37 -12.83 2.83
N ALA A 90 -10.72 -13.09 1.56
CA ALA A 90 -12.09 -12.91 1.07
C ALA A 90 -13.07 -13.81 1.83
N TRP A 91 -12.68 -15.04 2.13
CA TRP A 91 -13.48 -15.99 2.90
C TRP A 91 -13.68 -15.54 4.36
N VAL A 92 -12.58 -15.12 5.03
CA VAL A 92 -12.64 -14.57 6.41
C VAL A 92 -13.52 -13.31 6.45
N LYS A 93 -13.35 -12.39 5.52
CA LYS A 93 -14.18 -11.18 5.43
C LYS A 93 -15.66 -11.50 5.19
N ASN A 94 -15.97 -12.53 4.42
CA ASN A 94 -17.34 -12.96 4.21
C ASN A 94 -17.99 -13.53 5.48
N ILE A 95 -17.26 -14.37 6.24
CA ILE A 95 -17.76 -14.92 7.52
C ILE A 95 -17.99 -13.81 8.55
N PHE A 96 -17.06 -12.85 8.64
CA PHE A 96 -17.06 -11.82 9.67
C PHE A 96 -17.57 -10.47 9.16
N HIS A 97 -18.33 -10.43 8.05
CA HIS A 97 -18.75 -9.18 7.41
C HIS A 97 -19.49 -8.22 8.37
N ASN A 98 -20.24 -8.75 9.34
CA ASN A 98 -20.95 -7.95 10.34
C ASN A 98 -20.03 -7.29 11.39
N PHE A 99 -18.77 -7.75 11.49
CA PHE A 99 -17.78 -7.26 12.43
C PHE A 99 -16.74 -6.35 11.76
N ILE A 100 -16.76 -6.23 10.43
CA ILE A 100 -15.82 -5.42 9.68
C ILE A 100 -16.39 -4.02 9.51
N VAL A 101 -15.76 -3.06 10.16
CA VAL A 101 -16.07 -1.65 9.98
C VAL A 101 -15.13 -1.10 8.93
N LEU A 102 -15.64 -0.91 7.71
CA LEU A 102 -14.90 -0.16 6.72
C LEU A 102 -14.67 1.25 7.27
N ALA A 103 -13.42 1.69 7.29
CA ALA A 103 -13.15 3.09 7.59
C ALA A 103 -14.01 3.93 6.65
N PRO A 104 -14.75 4.93 7.15
CA PRO A 104 -15.39 5.86 6.26
C PRO A 104 -14.28 6.36 5.34
N SER A 105 -14.48 6.19 4.02
CA SER A 105 -13.55 6.74 3.04
C SER A 105 -13.28 8.17 3.48
N VAL A 106 -12.02 8.58 3.53
CA VAL A 106 -11.60 9.91 4.00
C VAL A 106 -12.30 11.02 3.20
N SER A 107 -12.83 10.67 2.04
CA SER A 107 -13.82 11.44 1.31
C SER A 107 -15.20 11.38 1.96
N ASN A 108 -15.39 12.04 3.10
CA ASN A 108 -16.70 12.56 3.50
C ASN A 108 -17.20 13.65 2.51
N VAL A 109 -16.45 13.93 1.47
CA VAL A 109 -16.90 14.69 0.31
C VAL A 109 -17.83 13.75 -0.46
N LYS A 110 -19.14 13.83 -0.19
CA LYS A 110 -20.18 13.28 -1.06
C LYS A 110 -20.07 13.99 -2.39
N LEU A 111 -19.22 13.47 -3.26
CA LEU A 111 -19.17 13.94 -4.64
C LEU A 111 -20.53 13.63 -5.28
N PRO A 112 -21.16 14.59 -5.96
CA PRO A 112 -22.39 14.34 -6.69
C PRO A 112 -22.21 13.13 -7.63
N SER A 113 -23.19 12.26 -7.72
CA SER A 113 -23.15 11.04 -8.55
C SER A 113 -22.77 11.31 -10.02
N SER A 114 -23.09 12.52 -10.53
CA SER A 114 -22.68 13.00 -11.85
C SER A 114 -21.16 13.18 -12.02
N VAL A 115 -20.43 13.44 -10.94
CA VAL A 115 -18.96 13.57 -10.96
C VAL A 115 -18.30 12.19 -11.03
N TYR A 116 -18.91 11.17 -10.42
CA TYR A 116 -18.45 9.78 -10.54
C TYR A 116 -18.56 9.24 -11.97
N LEU A 117 -19.55 9.65 -12.74
CA LEU A 117 -19.79 9.15 -14.09
C LEU A 117 -18.97 9.86 -15.17
N LYS A 118 -18.74 11.17 -15.06
CA LYS A 118 -18.02 11.96 -16.08
C LYS A 118 -16.50 12.02 -15.90
N GLY A 119 -15.97 11.79 -14.69
CA GLY A 119 -14.54 11.86 -14.42
C GLY A 119 -13.91 10.52 -14.07
N ALA A 120 -14.71 9.44 -14.01
CA ALA A 120 -14.29 8.14 -13.44
C ALA A 120 -13.19 7.44 -14.23
N GLY A 121 -13.06 7.67 -15.54
CA GLY A 121 -12.13 6.91 -16.37
C GLY A 121 -10.66 7.12 -15.99
N ILE A 122 -10.15 8.32 -16.15
CA ILE A 122 -8.72 8.63 -15.94
C ILE A 122 -8.38 8.60 -14.45
N SER A 123 -9.22 9.15 -13.58
CA SER A 123 -8.98 9.13 -12.14
C SER A 123 -8.95 7.72 -11.56
N SER A 124 -9.80 6.81 -12.07
CA SER A 124 -9.78 5.41 -11.66
C SER A 124 -8.51 4.69 -12.10
N ILE A 125 -8.01 4.97 -13.31
CA ILE A 125 -6.73 4.42 -13.80
C ILE A 125 -5.57 4.95 -12.94
N LEU A 126 -5.55 6.24 -12.63
CA LEU A 126 -4.51 6.82 -11.78
C LEU A 126 -4.57 6.26 -10.35
N PHE A 127 -5.76 6.09 -9.78
CA PHE A 127 -5.93 5.46 -8.48
C PHE A 127 -5.48 4.00 -8.50
N PHE A 128 -5.74 3.28 -9.57
CA PHE A 128 -5.23 1.92 -9.76
C PHE A 128 -3.70 1.89 -9.82
N ILE A 129 -3.07 2.80 -10.59
CA ILE A 129 -1.61 2.94 -10.62
C ILE A 129 -1.06 3.22 -9.22
N TYR A 130 -1.74 4.07 -8.45
CA TYR A 130 -1.41 4.32 -7.06
C TYR A 130 -1.48 3.03 -6.23
N ALA A 131 -2.59 2.30 -6.30
CA ALA A 131 -2.85 1.14 -5.47
C ALA A 131 -1.90 -0.04 -5.73
N ILE A 132 -1.48 -0.25 -6.99
CA ILE A 132 -0.57 -1.35 -7.37
C ILE A 132 0.89 -0.92 -7.47
N GLY A 133 1.18 0.37 -7.58
CA GLY A 133 2.52 0.90 -7.77
C GLY A 133 3.06 1.61 -6.53
N THR A 134 2.76 2.90 -6.41
CA THR A 134 3.36 3.75 -5.37
C THR A 134 3.01 3.32 -3.95
N GLY A 135 1.80 2.82 -3.71
CA GLY A 135 1.37 2.30 -2.41
C GLY A 135 2.27 1.15 -1.92
N PRO A 136 2.33 0.02 -2.64
CA PRO A 136 3.22 -1.09 -2.29
C PRO A 136 4.70 -0.69 -2.19
N ILE A 137 5.21 0.11 -3.12
CA ILE A 137 6.60 0.57 -3.07
C ILE A 137 6.87 1.30 -1.75
N LYS A 138 6.03 2.27 -1.40
CA LYS A 138 6.15 3.03 -0.17
C LYS A 138 6.10 2.14 1.07
N GLU A 139 5.10 1.27 1.14
CA GLU A 139 4.90 0.41 2.30
C GLU A 139 6.06 -0.57 2.47
N GLU A 140 6.53 -1.20 1.41
CA GLU A 140 7.66 -2.13 1.49
C GLU A 140 8.98 -1.40 1.82
N VAL A 141 9.19 -0.20 1.31
CA VAL A 141 10.36 0.62 1.66
C VAL A 141 10.34 0.95 3.16
N ILE A 142 9.20 1.34 3.71
CA ILE A 142 9.10 1.68 5.14
C ILE A 142 9.22 0.43 6.01
N PHE A 143 8.37 -0.59 5.78
CA PHE A 143 8.27 -1.71 6.71
C PHE A 143 9.41 -2.73 6.54
N ARG A 144 9.90 -2.97 5.32
CA ARG A 144 10.93 -4.00 5.07
C ARG A 144 12.31 -3.38 4.95
N ALA A 145 12.49 -2.40 4.07
CA ALA A 145 13.81 -1.82 3.90
C ALA A 145 14.23 -0.99 5.13
N TYR A 146 13.31 -0.24 5.75
CA TYR A 146 13.65 0.58 6.90
C TYR A 146 13.48 -0.14 8.24
N VAL A 147 12.27 -0.51 8.64
CA VAL A 147 11.98 -1.05 9.97
C VAL A 147 12.84 -2.27 10.27
N MET A 148 12.91 -3.26 9.38
CA MET A 148 13.67 -4.50 9.63
C MET A 148 15.19 -4.29 9.67
N ASN A 149 15.71 -3.20 9.09
CA ASN A 149 17.14 -2.89 9.15
C ASN A 149 17.50 -1.89 10.27
N ALA A 150 16.53 -1.08 10.74
CA ALA A 150 16.71 -0.16 11.85
C ALA A 150 16.60 -0.84 13.22
N PHE A 151 15.68 -1.82 13.34
CA PHE A 151 15.37 -2.50 14.58
C PHE A 151 15.70 -3.99 14.48
N PHE A 152 16.23 -4.55 15.56
CA PHE A 152 16.50 -5.98 15.71
C PHE A 152 17.26 -6.64 14.54
N LYS A 153 18.12 -5.89 13.87
CA LYS A 153 18.90 -6.39 12.74
C LYS A 153 19.60 -7.70 13.09
N ASN A 154 19.45 -8.73 12.24
CA ASN A 154 20.02 -10.06 12.40
C ASN A 154 19.57 -10.80 13.67
N ASN A 155 18.43 -10.47 14.24
CA ASN A 155 17.91 -11.14 15.42
C ASN A 155 17.52 -12.60 15.11
N LYS A 156 18.04 -13.54 15.91
CA LYS A 156 17.76 -14.98 15.78
C LYS A 156 16.30 -15.35 16.10
N TYR A 157 15.61 -14.54 16.90
CA TYR A 157 14.21 -14.75 17.27
C TYR A 157 13.21 -14.12 16.29
N HIS A 158 13.67 -13.64 15.13
CA HIS A 158 12.82 -13.03 14.11
C HIS A 158 12.00 -11.81 14.59
N LEU A 159 12.48 -11.10 15.62
CA LEU A 159 11.79 -9.92 16.14
C LEU A 159 11.67 -8.79 15.10
N ASP A 160 12.58 -8.71 14.14
CA ASP A 160 12.52 -7.84 12.98
C ASP A 160 11.28 -8.14 12.10
N VAL A 161 10.99 -9.42 11.86
CA VAL A 161 9.82 -9.88 11.10
C VAL A 161 8.54 -9.57 11.88
N LEU A 162 8.52 -9.92 13.17
CA LEU A 162 7.36 -9.69 14.03
C LEU A 162 7.03 -8.20 14.13
N LEU A 163 8.03 -7.35 14.38
CA LEU A 163 7.82 -5.90 14.47
C LEU A 163 7.33 -5.31 13.14
N SER A 164 7.91 -5.71 12.02
CA SER A 164 7.48 -5.26 10.69
C SER A 164 6.03 -5.65 10.41
N GLY A 165 5.65 -6.90 10.71
CA GLY A 165 4.27 -7.38 10.56
C GLY A 165 3.29 -6.63 11.46
N LEU A 166 3.66 -6.45 12.74
CA LEU A 166 2.84 -5.74 13.71
C LEU A 166 2.57 -4.29 13.27
N LEU A 167 3.62 -3.56 12.90
CA LEU A 167 3.49 -2.18 12.44
C LEU A 167 2.67 -2.08 11.15
N PHE A 168 2.79 -3.07 10.25
CA PHE A 168 1.99 -3.13 9.04
C PHE A 168 0.48 -3.30 9.37
N GLY A 169 0.14 -4.23 10.26
CA GLY A 169 -1.23 -4.43 10.73
C GLY A 169 -1.79 -3.20 11.46
N VAL A 170 -0.99 -2.59 12.37
CA VAL A 170 -1.37 -1.37 13.09
C VAL A 170 -1.61 -0.19 12.15
N ALA A 171 -0.78 -0.01 11.14
CA ALA A 171 -0.96 1.04 10.13
C ALA A 171 -2.31 0.89 9.41
N HIS A 172 -2.68 -0.32 9.02
CA HIS A 172 -3.97 -0.59 8.40
C HIS A 172 -5.15 -0.43 9.36
N LEU A 173 -4.99 -0.83 10.62
CA LEU A 173 -6.01 -0.62 11.64
C LEU A 173 -6.29 0.86 11.87
N VAL A 174 -5.24 1.66 12.06
CA VAL A 174 -5.37 3.08 12.44
C VAL A 174 -5.83 3.94 11.26
N PHE A 175 -5.27 3.71 10.06
CA PHE A 175 -5.47 4.61 8.93
C PHE A 175 -6.54 4.15 7.93
N ARG A 176 -6.98 2.88 7.96
CA ARG A 176 -7.90 2.37 6.92
C ARG A 176 -9.15 1.69 7.46
N TYR A 177 -9.05 0.69 8.31
CA TYR A 177 -10.15 -0.25 8.54
C TYR A 177 -10.79 -0.17 9.92
N ARG A 178 -10.05 0.19 10.94
CA ARG A 178 -10.52 0.36 12.33
C ARG A 178 -11.26 -0.85 12.92
N ASP A 179 -11.00 -2.04 12.40
CA ASP A 179 -11.58 -3.29 12.90
C ASP A 179 -10.51 -4.34 13.19
N PRO A 180 -10.71 -5.20 14.20
CA PRO A 180 -9.71 -6.17 14.64
C PRO A 180 -9.46 -7.28 13.61
N ILE A 181 -10.43 -7.60 12.76
CA ILE A 181 -10.29 -8.65 11.74
C ILE A 181 -9.34 -8.19 10.65
N SER A 182 -9.53 -6.98 10.16
CA SER A 182 -8.60 -6.36 9.22
C SER A 182 -7.19 -6.24 9.81
N PHE A 183 -7.07 -5.88 11.09
CA PHE A 183 -5.76 -5.90 11.76
C PHE A 183 -5.07 -7.27 11.63
N VAL A 184 -5.77 -8.36 11.98
CA VAL A 184 -5.21 -9.72 11.91
C VAL A 184 -4.82 -10.08 10.50
N ILE A 185 -5.68 -9.79 9.51
CA ILE A 185 -5.41 -10.06 8.09
C ILE A 185 -4.12 -9.34 7.64
N TYR A 186 -4.03 -8.04 7.88
CA TYR A 186 -2.85 -7.27 7.47
C TYR A 186 -1.60 -7.60 8.29
N PHE A 187 -1.75 -8.00 9.54
CA PHE A 187 -0.64 -8.53 10.31
C PHE A 187 -0.08 -9.81 9.67
N VAL A 188 -0.93 -10.75 9.23
CA VAL A 188 -0.52 -11.97 8.53
C VAL A 188 0.19 -11.65 7.21
N TYR A 189 -0.36 -10.76 6.39
CA TYR A 189 0.33 -10.27 5.19
C TYR A 189 1.68 -9.63 5.53
N GLY A 190 1.68 -8.83 6.59
CA GLY A 190 2.90 -8.20 7.10
C GLY A 190 4.00 -9.20 7.45
N LEU A 191 3.65 -10.29 8.16
CA LEU A 191 4.58 -11.38 8.49
C LEU A 191 5.05 -12.13 7.23
N PHE A 192 4.15 -12.41 6.30
CA PHE A 192 4.46 -13.10 5.05
C PHE A 192 5.50 -12.33 4.23
N PHE A 193 5.25 -11.06 3.95
CA PHE A 193 6.18 -10.23 3.19
C PHE A 193 7.51 -10.01 3.94
N ALA A 194 7.47 -9.79 5.25
CA ALA A 194 8.68 -9.64 6.07
C ALA A 194 9.53 -10.92 6.11
N GLY A 195 8.89 -12.09 6.18
CA GLY A 195 9.58 -13.39 6.12
C GLY A 195 10.30 -13.60 4.79
N ILE A 196 9.64 -13.29 3.67
CA ILE A 196 10.24 -13.35 2.33
C ILE A 196 11.43 -12.39 2.24
N TYR A 197 11.24 -11.13 2.65
CA TYR A 197 12.32 -10.14 2.64
C TYR A 197 13.51 -10.57 3.51
N LYS A 198 13.25 -11.09 4.70
CA LYS A 198 14.32 -11.59 5.59
C LYS A 198 15.14 -12.69 4.93
N LYS A 199 14.47 -13.64 4.28
CA LYS A 199 15.12 -14.80 3.66
C LYS A 199 15.89 -14.46 2.39
N TYR A 200 15.29 -13.65 1.51
CA TYR A 200 15.84 -13.40 0.16
C TYR A 200 16.56 -12.05 0.02
N LYS A 201 16.31 -11.10 0.92
CA LYS A 201 16.86 -9.75 0.89
C LYS A 201 16.62 -9.02 -0.43
N ASP A 202 15.55 -9.40 -1.13
CA ASP A 202 15.12 -8.79 -2.39
C ASP A 202 13.85 -7.97 -2.16
N ILE A 203 14.01 -6.66 -2.09
CA ILE A 203 12.90 -5.73 -1.90
C ILE A 203 11.96 -5.72 -3.12
N ARG A 204 12.48 -5.96 -4.34
CA ARG A 204 11.67 -5.99 -5.56
C ARG A 204 10.70 -7.15 -5.55
N LEU A 205 11.15 -8.33 -5.09
CA LEU A 205 10.29 -9.49 -4.97
C LEU A 205 9.09 -9.17 -4.09
N VAL A 206 9.33 -8.55 -2.94
CA VAL A 206 8.26 -8.24 -1.99
C VAL A 206 7.35 -7.15 -2.53
N ILE A 207 7.90 -6.11 -3.17
CA ILE A 207 7.10 -5.08 -3.86
C ILE A 207 6.21 -5.71 -4.93
N LEU A 208 6.76 -6.58 -5.79
CA LEU A 208 5.99 -7.25 -6.84
C LEU A 208 4.89 -8.15 -6.27
N LEU A 209 5.16 -8.90 -5.21
CA LEU A 209 4.16 -9.75 -4.55
C LEU A 209 3.04 -8.90 -3.92
N HIS A 210 3.39 -7.80 -3.27
CA HIS A 210 2.42 -6.88 -2.69
C HIS A 210 1.59 -6.18 -3.80
N SER A 211 2.24 -5.69 -4.85
CA SER A 211 1.56 -5.14 -6.02
C SER A 211 0.60 -6.14 -6.66
N PHE A 212 1.01 -7.40 -6.75
CA PHE A 212 0.16 -8.48 -7.26
C PHE A 212 -1.03 -8.77 -6.35
N CYS A 213 -0.83 -8.76 -5.02
CA CYS A 213 -1.91 -8.85 -4.04
C CYS A 213 -2.95 -7.75 -4.28
N ASN A 214 -2.51 -6.50 -4.37
CA ASN A 214 -3.40 -5.37 -4.63
C ASN A 214 -4.06 -5.47 -6.02
N PHE A 215 -3.31 -5.86 -7.06
CA PHE A 215 -3.86 -6.11 -8.39
C PHE A 215 -5.01 -7.12 -8.35
N TYR A 216 -4.83 -8.24 -7.66
CA TYR A 216 -5.85 -9.29 -7.54
C TYR A 216 -7.16 -8.74 -6.94
N VAL A 217 -7.08 -7.89 -5.92
CA VAL A 217 -8.25 -7.23 -5.32
C VAL A 217 -8.97 -6.33 -6.33
N TYR A 218 -8.23 -5.68 -7.23
CA TYR A 218 -8.78 -4.75 -8.22
C TYR A 218 -9.22 -5.42 -9.54
N VAL A 219 -8.93 -6.70 -9.77
CA VAL A 219 -9.29 -7.40 -11.02
C VAL A 219 -10.79 -7.28 -11.32
N LYS A 220 -11.65 -7.54 -10.33
CA LYS A 220 -13.10 -7.46 -10.52
C LYS A 220 -13.60 -6.04 -10.84
N PRO A 221 -13.24 -4.99 -10.09
CA PRO A 221 -13.56 -3.61 -10.45
C PRO A 221 -13.08 -3.19 -11.83
N ILE A 222 -11.86 -3.59 -12.21
CA ILE A 222 -11.28 -3.27 -13.52
C ILE A 222 -12.07 -3.96 -14.62
N TRP A 223 -12.40 -5.25 -14.44
CA TRP A 223 -13.19 -6.00 -15.41
C TRP A 223 -14.56 -5.36 -15.64
N ILE A 224 -15.25 -4.99 -14.57
CA ILE A 224 -16.55 -4.30 -14.64
C ILE A 224 -16.40 -2.96 -15.38
N PHE A 225 -15.32 -2.20 -15.09
CA PHE A 225 -15.06 -0.93 -15.77
C PHE A 225 -14.82 -1.13 -17.28
N ILE A 226 -13.95 -2.07 -17.66
CA ILE A 226 -13.64 -2.39 -19.06
C ILE A 226 -14.90 -2.86 -19.78
N TYR A 227 -15.66 -3.80 -19.16
CA TYR A 227 -16.90 -4.33 -19.74
C TYR A 227 -17.90 -3.21 -20.00
N ASN A 228 -18.17 -2.37 -19.01
CA ASN A 228 -19.10 -1.25 -19.16
C ASN A 228 -18.62 -0.25 -20.21
N TYR A 229 -17.31 0.07 -20.23
CA TYR A 229 -16.74 0.98 -21.21
C TYR A 229 -16.90 0.47 -22.63
N ILE A 230 -16.59 -0.82 -22.87
CA ILE A 230 -16.75 -1.45 -24.19
C ILE A 230 -18.22 -1.57 -24.57
N PHE A 231 -19.07 -2.03 -23.64
CA PHE A 231 -20.49 -2.22 -23.89
C PHE A 231 -21.15 -0.91 -24.32
N TRP A 232 -21.00 0.15 -23.53
CA TRP A 232 -21.66 1.43 -23.79
C TRP A 232 -21.07 2.23 -24.95
N ASN A 233 -19.80 2.04 -25.30
CA ASN A 233 -19.19 2.82 -26.39
C ASN A 233 -19.14 2.08 -27.73
N PHE A 234 -19.27 0.77 -27.76
CA PHE A 234 -19.08 -0.02 -28.99
C PHE A 234 -20.23 -0.99 -29.30
N LEU A 235 -21.11 -1.29 -28.34
CA LEU A 235 -22.19 -2.27 -28.50
C LEU A 235 -23.60 -1.67 -28.36
N VAL A 236 -23.72 -0.42 -27.91
CA VAL A 236 -24.94 0.37 -27.83
C VAL A 236 -24.74 1.67 -28.58
#